data_21d531d43bba2ea3f04522ae6c75002f
#
_entry.id   21d531d43bba2ea3f04522ae6c75002f
#
_cell.length_a   1.000
_cell.length_b   1.000
_cell.length_c   1.000
_cell.angle_alpha   90.00
_cell.angle_beta   90.00
_cell.angle_gamma   90.00
#
_symmetry.space_group_name_H-M   'P 1'
#
loop_
_entity.id
_entity.type
_entity.pdbx_description
1 polymer ?
#
loop_
_entity_poly.entity_id
_entity_poly.type
_entity_poly.pdbx_seq_one_letter_code
_entity_poly.pdbx_strand_id
1 'polypeptide(L)'
;MRWSLLFWAFLLFAQISSAAAQLTGEPSKDPRQLNFQLFEAAKKGRTGDVQLYLKHGASIKARDRFGNTALLLAAFSGRTKTVKVLLDAGSNVKHQNLGGSTALYRAAKAGKGKSVKLLVKAGGDVNTLNKKGLSPLIAAAFNGDEDMFRLLLEQGAEADVEDNYGKSAILYAAGKGFADIVGALLDTGVDVNKAYGNNLTALMWAAGYSNEVPPGDALKTVGLLIERGARLDLKDNRGKTARMIAADMGHEAVLKVLANAEKR
;
A
#
# COMPACT_ATOMS: atom_id res chain seq x y z
N MET A 1 29.79 3.58 50.97
CA MET A 1 28.72 2.66 50.51
C MET A 1 27.29 3.22 50.49
N ARG A 2 27.02 4.46 50.87
CA ARG A 2 25.64 5.02 50.93
C ARG A 2 25.19 5.80 49.65
N TRP A 3 26.11 6.11 48.74
CA TRP A 3 25.80 6.91 47.55
C TRP A 3 25.36 6.06 46.36
N SER A 4 25.70 4.78 46.27
CA SER A 4 25.31 3.89 45.20
C SER A 4 23.83 3.48 45.26
N LEU A 5 23.26 3.33 46.45
CA LEU A 5 21.86 2.96 46.67
C LEU A 5 20.90 4.10 46.29
N LEU A 6 21.28 5.36 46.51
CA LEU A 6 20.46 6.52 46.11
C LEU A 6 20.42 6.70 44.58
N PHE A 7 21.56 6.42 43.90
CA PHE A 7 21.62 6.51 42.44
C PHE A 7 20.75 5.42 41.76
N TRP A 8 20.78 4.19 42.29
CA TRP A 8 19.91 3.10 41.79
C TRP A 8 18.44 3.33 42.11
N ALA A 9 18.13 3.88 43.28
CA ALA A 9 16.76 4.25 43.62
C ALA A 9 16.23 5.38 42.73
N PHE A 10 17.07 6.34 42.34
CA PHE A 10 16.65 7.42 41.42
C PHE A 10 16.41 6.90 39.97
N LEU A 11 17.27 5.98 39.50
CA LEU A 11 17.08 5.31 38.21
C LEU A 11 15.83 4.41 38.17
N LEU A 12 15.59 3.68 39.27
CA LEU A 12 14.38 2.85 39.41
C LEU A 12 13.12 3.73 39.47
N PHE A 13 13.16 4.84 40.21
CA PHE A 13 12.04 5.79 40.28
C PHE A 13 11.78 6.48 38.96
N ALA A 14 12.82 6.82 38.18
CA ALA A 14 12.67 7.37 36.82
C ALA A 14 12.10 6.35 35.82
N GLN A 15 12.49 5.09 35.94
CA GLN A 15 11.91 4.00 35.11
C GLN A 15 10.47 3.67 35.49
N ILE A 16 10.14 3.66 36.78
CA ILE A 16 8.76 3.45 37.26
C ILE A 16 7.86 4.62 36.88
N SER A 17 8.35 5.86 36.99
CA SER A 17 7.62 7.05 36.54
C SER A 17 7.38 7.05 35.03
N SER A 18 8.37 6.61 34.21
CA SER A 18 8.21 6.47 32.76
C SER A 18 7.21 5.36 32.39
N ALA A 19 7.26 4.23 33.10
CA ALA A 19 6.31 3.12 32.88
C ALA A 19 4.88 3.49 33.34
N ALA A 20 4.73 4.21 34.44
CA ALA A 20 3.43 4.69 34.95
C ALA A 20 2.83 5.74 34.00
N ALA A 21 3.62 6.67 33.46
CA ALA A 21 3.15 7.64 32.46
C ALA A 21 2.68 6.96 31.16
N GLN A 22 3.25 5.81 30.81
CA GLN A 22 2.77 5.00 29.68
C GLN A 22 1.40 4.34 29.95
N LEU A 23 1.07 4.07 31.20
CA LEU A 23 -0.21 3.44 31.62
C LEU A 23 -1.31 4.47 31.89
N THR A 24 -0.97 5.67 32.32
CA THR A 24 -1.95 6.71 32.76
C THR A 24 -2.38 7.67 31.65
N GLY A 25 -1.70 7.66 30.49
CA GLY A 25 -1.99 8.62 29.42
C GLY A 25 -1.58 10.07 29.70
N GLU A 26 -0.91 10.33 30.84
CA GLU A 26 -0.42 11.67 31.17
C GLU A 26 0.69 12.13 30.20
N PRO A 27 0.65 13.43 29.79
CA PRO A 27 1.65 14.00 28.91
C PRO A 27 3.04 14.04 29.58
N SER A 28 4.04 13.48 28.88
CA SER A 28 5.43 13.57 29.35
C SER A 28 5.97 14.99 29.24
N LYS A 29 6.79 15.39 30.21
CA LYS A 29 7.56 16.66 30.16
C LYS A 29 8.76 16.58 29.21
N ASP A 30 9.26 15.38 28.91
CA ASP A 30 10.31 15.16 27.89
C ASP A 30 9.71 15.23 26.49
N PRO A 31 10.15 16.18 25.63
CA PRO A 31 9.62 16.31 24.26
C PRO A 31 9.76 15.05 23.41
N ARG A 32 10.80 14.24 23.60
CA ARG A 32 10.98 12.99 22.87
C ARG A 32 9.94 11.96 23.27
N GLN A 33 9.75 11.81 24.57
CA GLN A 33 8.74 10.90 25.11
C GLN A 33 7.32 11.35 24.77
N LEU A 34 7.06 12.66 24.78
CA LEU A 34 5.79 13.24 24.41
C LEU A 34 5.45 12.97 22.92
N ASN A 35 6.43 13.11 22.01
CA ASN A 35 6.26 12.76 20.61
C ASN A 35 6.02 11.25 20.43
N PHE A 36 6.68 10.40 21.19
CA PHE A 36 6.44 8.95 21.18
C PHE A 36 5.00 8.63 21.64
N GLN A 37 4.52 9.29 22.71
CA GLN A 37 3.13 9.17 23.17
C GLN A 37 2.13 9.59 22.08
N LEU A 38 2.42 10.67 21.34
CA LEU A 38 1.62 11.11 20.18
C LEU A 38 1.55 10.03 19.10
N PHE A 39 2.68 9.40 18.75
CA PHE A 39 2.70 8.33 17.74
C PHE A 39 1.86 7.11 18.15
N GLU A 40 2.01 6.67 19.41
CA GLU A 40 1.26 5.54 19.93
C GLU A 40 -0.26 5.84 20.02
N ALA A 41 -0.62 7.05 20.45
CA ALA A 41 -2.01 7.50 20.48
C ALA A 41 -2.61 7.55 19.06
N ALA A 42 -1.87 8.09 18.09
CA ALA A 42 -2.28 8.16 16.70
C ALA A 42 -2.50 6.77 16.09
N LYS A 43 -1.55 5.84 16.29
CA LYS A 43 -1.64 4.46 15.84
C LYS A 43 -2.82 3.71 16.46
N LYS A 44 -3.06 3.90 17.75
CA LYS A 44 -4.17 3.25 18.50
C LYS A 44 -5.52 3.92 18.25
N GLY A 45 -5.56 5.14 17.68
CA GLY A 45 -6.78 5.90 17.45
C GLY A 45 -7.34 6.56 18.70
N ARG A 46 -6.51 6.83 19.71
CA ARG A 46 -6.88 7.53 20.94
C ARG A 46 -6.91 9.03 20.68
N THR A 47 -7.99 9.46 20.02
CA THR A 47 -8.12 10.83 19.50
C THR A 47 -8.01 11.90 20.57
N GLY A 48 -8.58 11.67 21.76
CA GLY A 48 -8.46 12.59 22.90
C GLY A 48 -7.01 12.76 23.36
N ASP A 49 -6.24 11.66 23.45
CA ASP A 49 -4.84 11.70 23.83
C ASP A 49 -3.99 12.44 22.76
N VAL A 50 -4.32 12.26 21.48
CA VAL A 50 -3.65 13.02 20.39
C VAL A 50 -3.84 14.52 20.58
N GLN A 51 -5.07 14.98 20.84
CA GLN A 51 -5.36 16.38 21.11
C GLN A 51 -4.63 16.88 22.38
N LEU A 52 -4.63 16.06 23.44
CA LEU A 52 -3.95 16.37 24.70
C LEU A 52 -2.45 16.54 24.48
N TYR A 53 -1.80 15.59 23.78
CA TYR A 53 -0.34 15.66 23.57
C TYR A 53 0.06 16.83 22.66
N LEU A 54 -0.72 17.12 21.62
CA LEU A 54 -0.50 18.32 20.80
C LEU A 54 -0.62 19.61 21.62
N LYS A 55 -1.61 19.71 22.49
CA LYS A 55 -1.80 20.85 23.41
C LYS A 55 -0.60 21.02 24.38
N HIS A 56 0.04 19.92 24.77
CA HIS A 56 1.22 19.93 25.66
C HIS A 56 2.54 20.06 24.91
N GLY A 57 2.52 20.39 23.62
CA GLY A 57 3.72 20.71 22.83
C GLY A 57 4.34 19.54 22.08
N ALA A 58 3.62 18.41 21.94
CA ALA A 58 4.05 17.38 21.01
C ALA A 58 4.13 17.96 19.59
N SER A 59 5.21 17.69 18.88
CA SER A 59 5.39 18.25 17.53
C SER A 59 4.58 17.50 16.50
N ILE A 60 3.67 18.20 15.83
CA ILE A 60 2.92 17.67 14.68
C ILE A 60 3.84 17.23 13.53
N LYS A 61 5.06 17.79 13.45
CA LYS A 61 6.08 17.48 12.45
C LYS A 61 7.06 16.41 12.92
N ALA A 62 6.92 15.90 14.16
CA ALA A 62 7.78 14.83 14.67
C ALA A 62 7.74 13.59 13.78
N ARG A 63 8.85 12.87 13.71
CA ARG A 63 9.02 11.68 12.88
C ARG A 63 9.59 10.55 13.72
N ASP A 64 9.07 9.34 13.50
CA ASP A 64 9.67 8.13 14.06
C ASP A 64 10.96 7.75 13.29
N ARG A 65 11.62 6.66 13.71
CA ARG A 65 12.84 6.14 13.08
C ARG A 65 12.68 5.77 11.60
N PHE A 66 11.45 5.61 11.12
CA PHE A 66 11.12 5.32 9.72
C PHE A 66 10.68 6.57 8.95
N GLY A 67 10.72 7.74 9.60
CA GLY A 67 10.27 9.01 9.05
C GLY A 67 8.74 9.17 9.02
N ASN A 68 7.98 8.31 9.70
CA ASN A 68 6.54 8.46 9.77
C ASN A 68 6.15 9.57 10.75
N THR A 69 5.20 10.39 10.36
CA THR A 69 4.49 11.31 11.26
C THR A 69 3.29 10.61 11.92
N ALA A 70 2.71 11.24 12.93
CA ALA A 70 1.47 10.75 13.55
C ALA A 70 0.35 10.52 12.51
N LEU A 71 0.27 11.39 11.47
CA LEU A 71 -0.70 11.24 10.38
C LEU A 71 -0.51 9.94 9.59
N LEU A 72 0.74 9.58 9.22
CA LEU A 72 1.03 8.33 8.51
C LEU A 72 0.64 7.11 9.33
N LEU A 73 0.90 7.14 10.64
CA LEU A 73 0.58 6.04 11.56
C LEU A 73 -0.94 5.87 11.73
N ALA A 74 -1.66 6.98 11.92
CA ALA A 74 -3.13 6.98 12.03
C ALA A 74 -3.79 6.51 10.72
N ALA A 75 -3.29 6.97 9.58
CA ALA A 75 -3.78 6.62 8.25
C ALA A 75 -3.62 5.12 7.95
N PHE A 76 -2.42 4.57 8.16
CA PHE A 76 -2.16 3.13 8.03
C PHE A 76 -3.06 2.27 8.91
N SER A 77 -3.28 2.71 10.14
CA SER A 77 -4.12 2.00 11.11
C SER A 77 -5.64 2.25 10.92
N GLY A 78 -6.03 3.04 9.91
CA GLY A 78 -7.44 3.34 9.61
C GLY A 78 -8.17 4.15 10.69
N ARG A 79 -7.42 4.95 11.46
CA ARG A 79 -7.98 5.74 12.57
C ARG A 79 -8.59 7.04 12.07
N THR A 80 -9.68 6.93 11.32
CA THR A 80 -10.30 8.01 10.54
C THR A 80 -10.58 9.29 11.37
N LYS A 81 -11.09 9.15 12.61
CA LYS A 81 -11.32 10.31 13.50
C LYS A 81 -9.99 11.00 13.86
N THR A 82 -8.95 10.20 14.13
CA THR A 82 -7.61 10.71 14.45
C THR A 82 -6.94 11.34 13.23
N VAL A 83 -7.11 10.76 12.04
CA VAL A 83 -6.65 11.35 10.78
C VAL A 83 -7.25 12.76 10.62
N LYS A 84 -8.56 12.91 10.83
CA LYS A 84 -9.22 14.22 10.76
C LYS A 84 -8.61 15.23 11.75
N VAL A 85 -8.46 14.86 13.01
CA VAL A 85 -7.88 15.74 14.05
C VAL A 85 -6.44 16.16 13.69
N LEU A 86 -5.61 15.24 13.18
CA LEU A 86 -4.24 15.54 12.78
C LEU A 86 -4.18 16.47 11.56
N LEU A 87 -5.09 16.31 10.59
CA LEU A 87 -5.22 17.22 9.45
C LEU A 87 -5.68 18.61 9.90
N ASP A 88 -6.69 18.70 10.75
CA ASP A 88 -7.20 19.95 11.33
C ASP A 88 -6.11 20.68 12.16
N ALA A 89 -5.18 19.92 12.78
CA ALA A 89 -4.01 20.45 13.48
C ALA A 89 -2.83 20.84 12.58
N GLY A 90 -3.01 20.78 11.25
CA GLY A 90 -2.00 21.23 10.29
C GLY A 90 -0.94 20.20 9.92
N SER A 91 -1.23 18.89 10.05
CA SER A 91 -0.32 17.87 9.52
C SER A 91 -0.10 18.04 8.02
N ASN A 92 1.17 17.92 7.58
CA ASN A 92 1.48 17.95 6.15
C ASN A 92 1.02 16.64 5.48
N VAL A 93 -0.08 16.72 4.70
CA VAL A 93 -0.66 15.58 3.98
C VAL A 93 0.29 15.02 2.91
N LYS A 94 1.17 15.87 2.34
CA LYS A 94 2.15 15.50 1.30
C LYS A 94 3.45 14.93 1.87
N HIS A 95 3.61 14.85 3.21
CA HIS A 95 4.82 14.31 3.81
C HIS A 95 5.07 12.88 3.38
N GLN A 96 6.29 12.59 2.95
CA GLN A 96 6.79 11.25 2.64
C GLN A 96 7.74 10.76 3.72
N ASN A 97 7.57 9.52 4.17
CA ASN A 97 8.51 8.86 5.09
C ASN A 97 9.82 8.44 4.39
N LEU A 98 10.72 7.75 5.09
CA LEU A 98 11.99 7.29 4.52
C LEU A 98 11.83 6.35 3.32
N GLY A 99 10.71 5.64 3.21
CA GLY A 99 10.36 4.81 2.05
C GLY A 99 9.64 5.55 0.92
N GLY A 100 9.48 6.89 1.03
CA GLY A 100 8.75 7.70 0.07
C GLY A 100 7.22 7.56 0.16
N SER A 101 6.71 6.87 1.17
CA SER A 101 5.27 6.65 1.31
C SER A 101 4.59 7.85 1.97
N THR A 102 3.48 8.32 1.39
CA THR A 102 2.57 9.31 1.98
C THR A 102 1.55 8.64 2.92
N ALA A 103 0.81 9.44 3.68
CA ALA A 103 -0.31 8.97 4.48
C ALA A 103 -1.39 8.30 3.60
N LEU A 104 -1.65 8.87 2.40
CA LEU A 104 -2.60 8.31 1.44
C LEU A 104 -2.15 6.94 0.93
N TYR A 105 -0.90 6.80 0.47
CA TYR A 105 -0.34 5.51 0.07
C TYR A 105 -0.47 4.47 1.18
N ARG A 106 -0.16 4.85 2.42
CA ARG A 106 -0.23 3.97 3.59
C ARG A 106 -1.66 3.52 3.89
N ALA A 107 -2.63 4.43 3.78
CA ALA A 107 -4.05 4.13 3.95
C ALA A 107 -4.58 3.23 2.83
N ALA A 108 -4.25 3.52 1.58
CA ALA A 108 -4.65 2.72 0.42
C ALA A 108 -4.10 1.29 0.51
N LYS A 109 -2.79 1.13 0.74
CA LYS A 109 -2.15 -0.18 0.94
C LYS A 109 -2.79 -1.00 2.05
N ALA A 110 -3.35 -0.35 3.08
CA ALA A 110 -3.98 -1.01 4.22
C ALA A 110 -5.52 -1.14 4.09
N GLY A 111 -6.12 -0.84 2.92
CA GLY A 111 -7.56 -0.95 2.68
C GLY A 111 -8.41 0.04 3.51
N LYS A 112 -7.89 1.24 3.81
CA LYS A 112 -8.57 2.19 4.71
C LYS A 112 -9.31 3.29 3.93
N GLY A 113 -10.35 2.92 3.16
CA GLY A 113 -11.05 3.81 2.23
C GLY A 113 -11.58 5.11 2.84
N LYS A 114 -12.13 5.07 4.07
CA LYS A 114 -12.58 6.30 4.76
C LYS A 114 -11.42 7.27 5.01
N SER A 115 -10.23 6.76 5.34
CA SER A 115 -9.04 7.59 5.53
C SER A 115 -8.52 8.13 4.20
N VAL A 116 -8.55 7.32 3.12
CA VAL A 116 -8.18 7.76 1.77
C VAL A 116 -9.05 8.94 1.33
N LYS A 117 -10.38 8.85 1.44
CA LYS A 117 -11.30 9.95 1.10
C LYS A 117 -10.98 11.24 1.85
N LEU A 118 -10.67 11.15 3.16
CA LEU A 118 -10.28 12.33 3.94
C LEU A 118 -8.95 12.93 3.49
N LEU A 119 -7.95 12.08 3.20
CA LEU A 119 -6.63 12.52 2.78
C LEU A 119 -6.67 13.18 1.40
N VAL A 120 -7.45 12.64 0.46
CA VAL A 120 -7.67 13.28 -0.85
C VAL A 120 -8.33 14.64 -0.68
N LYS A 121 -9.40 14.72 0.13
CA LYS A 121 -10.09 16.01 0.42
C LYS A 121 -9.14 17.04 1.04
N ALA A 122 -8.12 16.60 1.78
CA ALA A 122 -7.10 17.48 2.37
C ALA A 122 -5.95 17.82 1.41
N GLY A 123 -6.04 17.46 0.11
CA GLY A 123 -5.04 17.74 -0.90
C GLY A 123 -3.92 16.70 -1.00
N GLY A 124 -4.17 15.48 -0.51
CA GLY A 124 -3.30 14.33 -0.74
C GLY A 124 -3.38 13.88 -2.19
N ASP A 125 -2.23 13.70 -2.82
CA ASP A 125 -2.13 13.28 -4.21
C ASP A 125 -2.17 11.74 -4.31
N VAL A 126 -3.13 11.22 -5.10
CA VAL A 126 -3.35 9.79 -5.32
C VAL A 126 -2.28 9.16 -6.23
N ASN A 127 -1.51 9.98 -6.95
CA ASN A 127 -0.50 9.55 -7.91
C ASN A 127 0.94 9.62 -7.36
N THR A 128 1.11 10.06 -6.11
CA THR A 128 2.45 10.10 -5.49
C THR A 128 3.07 8.71 -5.40
N LEU A 129 4.23 8.54 -6.02
CA LEU A 129 4.99 7.31 -6.00
C LEU A 129 5.87 7.23 -4.74
N ASN A 130 6.02 6.03 -4.20
CA ASN A 130 7.04 5.77 -3.18
C ASN A 130 8.42 5.52 -3.81
N LYS A 131 9.47 5.28 -3.00
CA LYS A 131 10.84 5.04 -3.52
C LYS A 131 10.99 3.80 -4.39
N LYS A 132 10.00 2.90 -4.43
CA LYS A 132 9.98 1.75 -5.33
C LYS A 132 9.18 2.01 -6.60
N GLY A 133 8.70 3.24 -6.82
CA GLY A 133 7.82 3.57 -7.95
C GLY A 133 6.37 3.12 -7.75
N LEU A 134 6.00 2.60 -6.57
CA LEU A 134 4.65 2.09 -6.34
C LEU A 134 3.69 3.24 -6.06
N SER A 135 2.62 3.34 -6.85
CA SER A 135 1.46 4.20 -6.60
C SER A 135 0.48 3.55 -5.61
N PRO A 136 -0.44 4.32 -5.00
CA PRO A 136 -1.55 3.76 -4.23
C PRO A 136 -2.38 2.74 -5.03
N LEU A 137 -2.61 2.98 -6.33
CA LEU A 137 -3.36 2.10 -7.22
C LEU A 137 -2.64 0.75 -7.43
N ILE A 138 -1.33 0.78 -7.70
CA ILE A 138 -0.52 -0.44 -7.78
C ILE A 138 -0.59 -1.24 -6.48
N ALA A 139 -0.55 -0.57 -5.32
CA ALA A 139 -0.63 -1.25 -4.03
C ALA A 139 -2.00 -1.92 -3.80
N ALA A 140 -3.11 -1.30 -4.23
CA ALA A 140 -4.45 -1.88 -4.18
C ALA A 140 -4.57 -3.09 -5.13
N ALA A 141 -4.08 -2.97 -6.37
CA ALA A 141 -4.06 -4.05 -7.36
C ALA A 141 -3.23 -5.25 -6.89
N PHE A 142 -2.06 -5.01 -6.30
CA PHE A 142 -1.22 -6.07 -5.73
C PHE A 142 -1.90 -6.84 -4.59
N ASN A 143 -2.72 -6.15 -3.78
CA ASN A 143 -3.44 -6.75 -2.66
C ASN A 143 -4.77 -7.41 -3.08
N GLY A 144 -5.26 -7.19 -4.29
CA GLY A 144 -6.59 -7.63 -4.72
C GLY A 144 -7.73 -6.86 -4.05
N ASP A 145 -7.47 -5.66 -3.52
CA ASP A 145 -8.48 -4.82 -2.86
C ASP A 145 -9.28 -4.04 -3.92
N GLU A 146 -10.30 -4.69 -4.47
CA GLU A 146 -11.13 -4.14 -5.55
C GLU A 146 -11.85 -2.85 -5.14
N ASP A 147 -12.39 -2.80 -3.92
CA ASP A 147 -13.09 -1.61 -3.41
C ASP A 147 -12.13 -0.41 -3.34
N MET A 148 -10.91 -0.64 -2.82
CA MET A 148 -9.88 0.40 -2.77
C MET A 148 -9.41 0.79 -4.16
N PHE A 149 -9.25 -0.19 -5.04
CA PHE A 149 -8.83 0.01 -6.42
C PHE A 149 -9.82 0.93 -7.17
N ARG A 150 -11.12 0.61 -7.12
CA ARG A 150 -12.19 1.43 -7.72
C ARG A 150 -12.25 2.83 -7.09
N LEU A 151 -12.17 2.91 -5.77
CA LEU A 151 -12.11 4.19 -5.07
C LEU A 151 -10.96 5.08 -5.58
N LEU A 152 -9.77 4.51 -5.77
CA LEU A 152 -8.62 5.29 -6.24
C LEU A 152 -8.79 5.76 -7.68
N LEU A 153 -9.36 4.94 -8.57
CA LEU A 153 -9.72 5.36 -9.93
C LEU A 153 -10.74 6.53 -9.91
N GLU A 154 -11.78 6.44 -9.08
CA GLU A 154 -12.75 7.53 -8.88
C GLU A 154 -12.09 8.83 -8.39
N GLN A 155 -10.99 8.74 -7.67
CA GLN A 155 -10.22 9.89 -7.19
C GLN A 155 -9.14 10.36 -8.18
N GLY A 156 -9.11 9.82 -9.41
CA GLY A 156 -8.20 10.24 -10.47
C GLY A 156 -6.83 9.57 -10.43
N ALA A 157 -6.74 8.34 -9.90
CA ALA A 157 -5.51 7.57 -9.97
C ALA A 157 -5.18 7.19 -11.42
N GLU A 158 -3.93 7.39 -11.82
CA GLU A 158 -3.41 6.99 -13.13
C GLU A 158 -3.29 5.46 -13.20
N ALA A 159 -3.97 4.86 -14.19
CA ALA A 159 -4.11 3.41 -14.30
C ALA A 159 -2.85 2.69 -14.80
N ASP A 160 -2.03 3.36 -15.61
CA ASP A 160 -0.94 2.75 -16.37
C ASP A 160 0.46 3.29 -15.98
N VAL A 161 0.67 3.47 -14.68
CA VAL A 161 1.98 3.84 -14.11
C VAL A 161 2.82 2.59 -13.89
N GLU A 162 4.11 2.66 -14.21
CA GLU A 162 5.07 1.60 -13.96
C GLU A 162 5.90 1.88 -12.70
N ASP A 163 6.17 0.84 -11.93
CA ASP A 163 7.11 0.91 -10.83
C ASP A 163 8.58 0.84 -11.31
N ASN A 164 9.54 0.90 -10.39
CA ASN A 164 10.96 0.86 -10.72
C ASN A 164 11.43 -0.48 -11.33
N TYR A 165 10.56 -1.48 -11.37
CA TYR A 165 10.80 -2.77 -12.02
C TYR A 165 10.11 -2.90 -13.38
N GLY A 166 9.51 -1.81 -13.89
CA GLY A 166 8.73 -1.79 -15.12
C GLY A 166 7.42 -2.58 -15.02
N LYS A 167 6.81 -2.64 -13.84
CA LYS A 167 5.56 -3.35 -13.60
C LYS A 167 4.45 -2.35 -13.29
N SER A 168 3.30 -2.54 -13.93
CA SER A 168 2.10 -1.75 -13.67
C SER A 168 1.04 -2.53 -12.88
N ALA A 169 -0.03 -1.86 -12.52
CA ALA A 169 -1.15 -2.45 -11.79
C ALA A 169 -1.71 -3.69 -12.49
N ILE A 170 -1.81 -3.67 -13.85
CA ILE A 170 -2.38 -4.79 -14.61
C ILE A 170 -1.49 -6.05 -14.53
N LEU A 171 -0.16 -5.89 -14.51
CA LEU A 171 0.72 -7.05 -14.37
C LEU A 171 0.59 -7.69 -12.99
N TYR A 172 0.53 -6.88 -11.93
CA TYR A 172 0.33 -7.40 -10.58
C TYR A 172 -1.02 -8.10 -10.42
N ALA A 173 -2.10 -7.51 -10.92
CA ALA A 173 -3.42 -8.10 -10.89
C ALA A 173 -3.51 -9.39 -11.71
N ALA A 174 -2.95 -9.39 -12.92
CA ALA A 174 -2.94 -10.56 -13.80
C ALA A 174 -2.17 -11.75 -13.20
N GLY A 175 -0.96 -11.51 -12.66
CA GLY A 175 -0.16 -12.56 -12.04
C GLY A 175 -0.70 -13.08 -10.70
N LYS A 176 -1.67 -12.37 -10.11
CA LYS A 176 -2.39 -12.75 -8.89
C LYS A 176 -3.79 -13.32 -9.15
N GLY A 177 -4.22 -13.40 -10.42
CA GLY A 177 -5.53 -13.93 -10.77
C GLY A 177 -6.72 -12.99 -10.47
N PHE A 178 -6.47 -11.69 -10.26
CA PHE A 178 -7.52 -10.71 -9.94
C PHE A 178 -8.23 -10.21 -11.20
N ALA A 179 -9.04 -11.07 -11.81
CA ALA A 179 -9.71 -10.79 -13.09
C ALA A 179 -10.55 -9.51 -13.05
N ASP A 180 -11.25 -9.24 -11.94
CA ASP A 180 -12.13 -8.07 -11.84
C ASP A 180 -11.33 -6.75 -11.82
N ILE A 181 -10.13 -6.74 -11.21
CA ILE A 181 -9.20 -5.60 -11.27
C ILE A 181 -8.60 -5.47 -12.68
N VAL A 182 -8.23 -6.59 -13.32
CA VAL A 182 -7.74 -6.58 -14.72
C VAL A 182 -8.80 -6.00 -15.64
N GLY A 183 -10.07 -6.43 -15.51
CA GLY A 183 -11.19 -5.89 -16.28
C GLY A 183 -11.36 -4.39 -16.08
N ALA A 184 -11.35 -3.94 -14.83
CA ALA A 184 -11.48 -2.52 -14.51
C ALA A 184 -10.32 -1.68 -15.09
N LEU A 185 -9.09 -2.20 -15.13
CA LEU A 185 -7.95 -1.53 -15.78
C LEU A 185 -8.14 -1.41 -17.29
N LEU A 186 -8.58 -2.49 -17.96
CA LEU A 186 -8.85 -2.46 -19.39
C LEU A 186 -10.00 -1.50 -19.73
N ASP A 187 -11.01 -1.38 -18.86
CA ASP A 187 -12.13 -0.43 -19.03
C ASP A 187 -11.68 1.04 -18.92
N THR A 188 -10.51 1.33 -18.29
CA THR A 188 -9.91 2.68 -18.31
C THR A 188 -9.15 3.00 -19.61
N GLY A 189 -9.02 2.04 -20.53
CA GLY A 189 -8.30 2.19 -21.80
C GLY A 189 -6.84 1.73 -21.75
N VAL A 190 -6.41 1.03 -20.70
CA VAL A 190 -5.09 0.36 -20.66
C VAL A 190 -5.03 -0.65 -21.80
N ASP A 191 -4.00 -0.55 -22.65
CA ASP A 191 -3.81 -1.47 -23.77
C ASP A 191 -3.51 -2.89 -23.28
N VAL A 192 -4.39 -3.84 -23.63
CA VAL A 192 -4.28 -5.25 -23.25
C VAL A 192 -2.98 -5.90 -23.79
N ASN A 193 -2.41 -5.34 -24.86
CA ASN A 193 -1.19 -5.81 -25.52
C ASN A 193 0.06 -5.02 -25.18
N LYS A 194 -0.07 -4.00 -24.30
CA LYS A 194 1.08 -3.23 -23.86
C LYS A 194 2.14 -4.14 -23.26
N ALA A 195 3.37 -3.99 -23.76
CA ALA A 195 4.56 -4.64 -23.23
C ALA A 195 5.18 -3.73 -22.13
N TYR A 196 5.43 -4.30 -21.00
CA TYR A 196 6.05 -3.68 -19.83
C TYR A 196 7.51 -4.18 -19.67
N GLY A 197 8.15 -3.95 -18.56
CA GLY A 197 9.52 -4.39 -18.30
C GLY A 197 9.77 -5.83 -18.73
N ASN A 198 10.87 -6.06 -19.46
CA ASN A 198 11.24 -7.34 -20.12
C ASN A 198 10.26 -7.78 -21.23
N ASN A 199 9.53 -6.86 -21.86
CA ASN A 199 8.52 -7.12 -22.88
C ASN A 199 7.38 -8.05 -22.40
N LEU A 200 7.05 -7.99 -21.11
CA LEU A 200 6.02 -8.83 -20.53
C LEU A 200 4.64 -8.20 -20.70
N THR A 201 3.68 -8.93 -21.23
CA THR A 201 2.26 -8.52 -21.31
C THR A 201 1.48 -9.06 -20.11
N ALA A 202 0.26 -8.51 -19.91
CA ALA A 202 -0.64 -9.01 -18.88
C ALA A 202 -0.97 -10.50 -19.08
N LEU A 203 -1.14 -10.96 -20.33
CA LEU A 203 -1.38 -12.37 -20.63
C LEU A 203 -0.21 -13.28 -20.23
N MET A 204 1.02 -12.84 -20.45
CA MET A 204 2.22 -13.59 -20.01
C MET A 204 2.30 -13.70 -18.50
N TRP A 205 1.96 -12.64 -17.77
CA TRP A 205 1.90 -12.65 -16.31
C TRP A 205 0.78 -13.55 -15.78
N ALA A 206 -0.40 -13.51 -16.38
CA ALA A 206 -1.49 -14.41 -16.03
C ALA A 206 -1.15 -15.88 -16.34
N ALA A 207 -0.46 -16.15 -17.45
CA ALA A 207 -0.04 -17.50 -17.84
C ALA A 207 1.05 -18.07 -16.90
N GLY A 208 1.93 -17.20 -16.36
CA GLY A 208 3.00 -17.54 -15.42
C GLY A 208 2.66 -17.29 -13.95
N TYR A 209 1.39 -17.34 -13.56
CA TYR A 209 0.93 -17.06 -12.19
C TYR A 209 1.69 -17.88 -11.13
N SER A 210 1.69 -17.41 -9.88
CA SER A 210 2.33 -18.14 -8.78
C SER A 210 1.46 -19.32 -8.32
N ASN A 211 2.09 -20.37 -7.78
CA ASN A 211 1.37 -21.55 -7.24
C ASN A 211 0.42 -21.21 -6.07
N GLU A 212 0.46 -19.98 -5.55
CA GLU A 212 -0.48 -19.48 -4.53
C GLU A 212 -1.83 -19.06 -5.12
N VAL A 213 -1.92 -18.88 -6.46
CA VAL A 213 -3.14 -18.46 -7.15
C VAL A 213 -4.00 -19.70 -7.43
N PRO A 214 -5.28 -19.71 -7.02
CA PRO A 214 -6.18 -20.79 -7.38
C PRO A 214 -6.27 -20.95 -8.90
N PRO A 215 -6.20 -22.17 -9.46
CA PRO A 215 -6.24 -22.38 -10.90
C PRO A 215 -7.47 -21.77 -11.59
N GLY A 216 -8.63 -21.74 -10.91
CA GLY A 216 -9.85 -21.11 -11.42
C GLY A 216 -9.72 -19.60 -11.64
N ASP A 217 -9.02 -18.90 -10.74
CA ASP A 217 -8.81 -17.46 -10.84
C ASP A 217 -7.81 -17.13 -11.95
N ALA A 218 -6.78 -17.95 -12.11
CA ALA A 218 -5.84 -17.83 -13.22
C ALA A 218 -6.55 -18.04 -14.55
N LEU A 219 -7.41 -19.07 -14.67
CA LEU A 219 -8.18 -19.35 -15.88
C LEU A 219 -9.18 -18.23 -16.21
N LYS A 220 -9.87 -17.69 -15.20
CA LYS A 220 -10.77 -16.53 -15.36
C LYS A 220 -10.00 -15.34 -15.92
N THR A 221 -8.81 -15.07 -15.38
CA THR A 221 -7.98 -13.93 -15.81
C THR A 221 -7.45 -14.12 -17.23
N VAL A 222 -6.93 -15.30 -17.56
CA VAL A 222 -6.45 -15.63 -18.93
C VAL A 222 -7.61 -15.54 -19.92
N GLY A 223 -8.78 -16.11 -19.59
CA GLY A 223 -9.97 -16.04 -20.42
C GLY A 223 -10.41 -14.60 -20.71
N LEU A 224 -10.49 -13.77 -19.67
CA LEU A 224 -10.82 -12.35 -19.80
C LEU A 224 -9.83 -11.61 -20.71
N LEU A 225 -8.53 -11.82 -20.55
CA LEU A 225 -7.52 -11.16 -21.39
C LEU A 225 -7.66 -11.57 -22.86
N ILE A 226 -7.94 -12.84 -23.16
CA ILE A 226 -8.19 -13.33 -24.52
C ILE A 226 -9.46 -12.68 -25.08
N GLU A 227 -10.54 -12.65 -24.32
CA GLU A 227 -11.82 -12.01 -24.71
C GLU A 227 -11.65 -10.51 -25.02
N ARG A 228 -10.73 -9.85 -24.31
CA ARG A 228 -10.38 -8.43 -24.52
C ARG A 228 -9.34 -8.21 -25.61
N GLY A 229 -8.98 -9.24 -26.39
CA GLY A 229 -8.11 -9.13 -27.57
C GLY A 229 -6.61 -9.24 -27.26
N ALA A 230 -6.23 -9.93 -26.18
CA ALA A 230 -4.81 -10.19 -25.93
C ALA A 230 -4.21 -11.06 -27.03
N ARG A 231 -3.11 -10.60 -27.62
CA ARG A 231 -2.35 -11.31 -28.67
C ARG A 231 -1.57 -12.46 -28.06
N LEU A 232 -1.69 -13.65 -28.66
CA LEU A 232 -1.08 -14.88 -28.18
C LEU A 232 0.37 -15.05 -28.68
N ASP A 233 0.72 -14.35 -29.79
CA ASP A 233 2.00 -14.45 -30.49
C ASP A 233 3.08 -13.52 -29.97
N LEU A 234 2.75 -12.58 -29.08
CA LEU A 234 3.72 -11.67 -28.48
C LEU A 234 4.76 -12.45 -27.66
N LYS A 235 6.00 -11.95 -27.67
CA LYS A 235 7.14 -12.60 -27.03
C LYS A 235 7.79 -11.67 -26.02
N ASP A 236 8.19 -12.23 -24.87
CA ASP A 236 9.03 -11.54 -23.90
C ASP A 236 10.48 -11.39 -24.44
N ASN A 237 11.36 -10.76 -23.64
CA ASN A 237 12.77 -10.56 -23.98
C ASN A 237 13.60 -11.85 -24.10
N ARG A 238 13.04 -13.02 -23.71
CA ARG A 238 13.62 -14.36 -23.88
C ARG A 238 13.03 -15.09 -25.08
N GLY A 239 12.16 -14.43 -25.84
CA GLY A 239 11.47 -15.02 -27.00
C GLY A 239 10.30 -15.94 -26.62
N LYS A 240 9.81 -15.92 -25.38
CA LYS A 240 8.73 -16.78 -24.90
C LYS A 240 7.36 -16.14 -25.06
N THR A 241 6.41 -16.87 -25.62
CA THR A 241 4.98 -16.51 -25.63
C THR A 241 4.32 -16.88 -24.30
N ALA A 242 3.10 -16.38 -24.04
CA ALA A 242 2.32 -16.75 -22.87
C ALA A 242 2.16 -18.28 -22.73
N ARG A 243 1.93 -18.97 -23.85
CA ARG A 243 1.83 -20.44 -23.88
C ARG A 243 3.12 -21.13 -23.46
N MET A 244 4.29 -20.65 -23.95
CA MET A 244 5.59 -21.20 -23.56
C MET A 244 5.86 -20.98 -22.07
N ILE A 245 5.48 -19.83 -21.53
CA ILE A 245 5.60 -19.53 -20.09
C ILE A 245 4.71 -20.48 -19.28
N ALA A 246 3.45 -20.70 -19.68
CA ALA A 246 2.55 -21.65 -19.03
C ALA A 246 3.12 -23.09 -19.05
N ALA A 247 3.77 -23.49 -20.15
CA ALA A 247 4.42 -24.80 -20.26
C ALA A 247 5.59 -24.94 -19.28
N ASP A 248 6.46 -23.94 -19.21
CA ASP A 248 7.61 -23.92 -18.30
C ASP A 248 7.18 -24.00 -16.83
N MET A 249 6.02 -23.43 -16.50
CA MET A 249 5.47 -23.41 -15.16
C MET A 249 4.61 -24.64 -14.84
N GLY A 250 4.34 -25.52 -15.83
CA GLY A 250 3.50 -26.70 -15.66
C GLY A 250 2.00 -26.38 -15.52
N HIS A 251 1.54 -25.25 -16.01
CA HIS A 251 0.14 -24.80 -15.88
C HIS A 251 -0.76 -25.41 -16.96
N GLU A 252 -1.00 -26.73 -16.89
CA GLU A 252 -1.74 -27.53 -17.88
C GLU A 252 -3.12 -26.97 -18.26
N ALA A 253 -3.87 -26.46 -17.30
CA ALA A 253 -5.19 -25.91 -17.57
C ALA A 253 -5.12 -24.63 -18.42
N VAL A 254 -4.16 -23.74 -18.13
CA VAL A 254 -3.90 -22.52 -18.92
C VAL A 254 -3.37 -22.88 -20.30
N LEU A 255 -2.47 -23.88 -20.41
CA LEU A 255 -2.00 -24.39 -21.70
C LEU A 255 -3.14 -24.80 -22.62
N LYS A 256 -4.13 -25.55 -22.11
CA LYS A 256 -5.30 -25.98 -22.88
C LYS A 256 -6.11 -24.79 -23.38
N VAL A 257 -6.34 -23.78 -22.55
CA VAL A 257 -7.08 -22.58 -22.94
C VAL A 257 -6.35 -21.81 -24.04
N LEU A 258 -5.03 -21.57 -23.88
CA LEU A 258 -4.22 -20.86 -24.88
C LEU A 258 -4.13 -21.63 -26.21
N ALA A 259 -3.90 -22.96 -26.16
CA ALA A 259 -3.87 -23.79 -27.35
C ALA A 259 -5.18 -23.81 -28.13
N ASN A 260 -6.33 -23.74 -27.44
CA ASN A 260 -7.64 -23.65 -28.07
C ASN A 260 -7.89 -22.27 -28.68
N ALA A 261 -7.39 -21.21 -28.04
CA ALA A 261 -7.53 -19.85 -28.57
C ALA A 261 -6.68 -19.62 -29.83
N GLU A 262 -5.50 -20.24 -29.94
CA GLU A 262 -4.61 -20.17 -31.13
C GLU A 262 -5.22 -20.85 -32.39
N LYS A 263 -6.25 -21.70 -32.24
CA LYS A 263 -6.90 -22.41 -33.35
C LYS A 263 -8.10 -21.65 -33.93
N ARG A 264 -8.50 -20.58 -33.29
CA ARG A 264 -9.65 -19.73 -33.70
C ARG A 264 -9.19 -18.56 -34.55
#